data_e971ca477a020246a74b895366a298af
#
_entry.id   e971ca477a020246a74b895366a298af
#
_cell.length_a   1.000
_cell.length_b   1.000
_cell.length_c   1.000
_cell.angle_alpha   90.00
_cell.angle_beta   90.00
_cell.angle_gamma   90.00
#
_symmetry.space_group_name_H-M   'P 1'
#
loop_
_entity.id
_entity.type
_entity.pdbx_description
1 polymer ?
#
loop_
_entity_poly.entity_id
_entity_poly.type
_entity_poly.pdbx_seq_one_letter_code
_entity_poly.pdbx_strand_id
1 'polypeptide(L)'
;MFLTRTRRVEPATDLYSNLSRLNRMMDEALSGWNEGEAVGSAWTPTCDVREDKEHLTITLDLPGVKPEDVKISLENQVLTIRGEKRQSSEATDERWHRYERSYGSFERSFTLPTTVDAERIQANAEHGVLTITLPKVERAKPREIPIKPVSGVMAKPEKIETTR
;
A
#
# COMPACT_ATOMS: atom_id res chain seq x y z
N MET A 1 -34.05 33.18 11.28
CA MET A 1 -33.95 31.71 11.18
C MET A 1 -32.78 31.38 10.27
N PHE A 2 -31.57 31.20 10.85
CA PHE A 2 -30.34 30.94 10.08
C PHE A 2 -30.13 29.43 9.99
N LEU A 3 -30.24 28.88 8.78
CA LEU A 3 -29.93 27.48 8.49
C LEU A 3 -28.40 27.32 8.38
N THR A 4 -27.78 26.78 9.41
CA THR A 4 -26.37 26.36 9.38
C THR A 4 -26.25 25.07 8.59
N ARG A 5 -25.70 25.16 7.37
CA ARG A 5 -25.40 24.01 6.53
C ARG A 5 -24.14 23.34 7.06
N THR A 6 -24.30 22.29 7.85
CA THR A 6 -23.18 21.44 8.26
C THR A 6 -22.63 20.72 7.02
N ARG A 7 -21.43 21.09 6.62
CA ARG A 7 -20.68 20.37 5.60
C ARG A 7 -20.25 19.04 6.22
N ARG A 8 -20.83 17.96 5.72
CA ARG A 8 -20.36 16.60 6.05
C ARG A 8 -18.93 16.50 5.53
N VAL A 9 -17.94 16.43 6.44
CA VAL A 9 -16.54 16.14 6.09
C VAL A 9 -16.52 14.64 5.78
N GLU A 10 -16.42 14.30 4.52
CA GLU A 10 -16.16 12.94 4.08
C GLU A 10 -14.79 12.51 4.62
N PRO A 11 -14.66 11.32 5.24
CA PRO A 11 -13.36 10.85 5.73
C PRO A 11 -12.44 10.60 4.53
N ALA A 12 -11.15 10.81 4.74
CA ALA A 12 -10.04 10.78 3.79
C ALA A 12 -9.91 9.47 2.99
N THR A 13 -10.90 9.17 2.16
CA THR A 13 -10.91 8.06 1.19
C THR A 13 -10.09 8.39 -0.06
N ASP A 14 -9.68 9.66 -0.22
CA ASP A 14 -9.08 10.14 -1.46
C ASP A 14 -7.63 9.72 -1.66
N LEU A 15 -6.90 9.36 -0.60
CA LEU A 15 -5.50 8.95 -0.73
C LEU A 15 -5.38 7.57 -1.39
N TYR A 16 -6.29 6.65 -1.02
CA TYR A 16 -6.36 5.31 -1.60
C TYR A 16 -6.84 5.29 -3.04
N SER A 17 -7.84 6.10 -3.35
CA SER A 17 -8.35 6.23 -4.72
C SER A 17 -7.28 6.78 -5.65
N ASN A 18 -6.44 7.69 -5.16
CA ASN A 18 -5.32 8.24 -5.93
C ASN A 18 -4.17 7.24 -6.09
N LEU A 19 -3.84 6.44 -5.07
CA LEU A 19 -2.84 5.37 -5.19
C LEU A 19 -3.30 4.27 -6.16
N SER A 20 -4.56 3.87 -6.08
CA SER A 20 -5.14 2.86 -6.98
C SER A 20 -5.18 3.35 -8.42
N ARG A 21 -5.47 4.65 -8.64
CA ARG A 21 -5.44 5.27 -9.96
C ARG A 21 -4.01 5.37 -10.51
N LEU A 22 -3.05 5.73 -9.66
CA LEU A 22 -1.64 5.83 -10.05
C LEU A 22 -1.07 4.46 -10.42
N ASN A 23 -1.35 3.42 -9.62
CA ASN A 23 -0.95 2.06 -9.94
C ASN A 23 -1.60 1.56 -11.24
N ARG A 24 -2.90 1.84 -11.46
CA ARG A 24 -3.56 1.48 -12.72
C ARG A 24 -2.95 2.22 -13.91
N MET A 25 -2.65 3.50 -13.79
CA MET A 25 -2.00 4.28 -14.86
C MET A 25 -0.57 3.80 -15.13
N MET A 26 0.17 3.36 -14.10
CA MET A 26 1.48 2.73 -14.28
C MET A 26 1.36 1.35 -14.95
N ASP A 27 0.42 0.52 -14.54
CA ASP A 27 0.17 -0.79 -15.18
C ASP A 27 -0.25 -0.60 -16.66
N GLU A 28 -1.07 0.40 -16.99
CA GLU A 28 -1.44 0.74 -18.38
C GLU A 28 -0.27 1.33 -19.17
N ALA A 29 0.57 2.18 -18.58
CA ALA A 29 1.72 2.76 -19.24
C ALA A 29 2.82 1.72 -19.52
N LEU A 30 3.03 0.75 -18.60
CA LEU A 30 4.00 -0.32 -18.79
C LEU A 30 3.50 -1.42 -19.72
N SER A 31 2.19 -1.65 -19.84
CA SER A 31 1.62 -2.61 -20.80
C SER A 31 1.74 -2.14 -22.26
N GLY A 32 1.80 -0.84 -22.48
CA GLY A 32 1.95 -0.26 -23.83
C GLY A 32 3.39 -0.24 -24.39
N TRP A 33 4.42 -0.56 -23.58
CA TRP A 33 5.82 -0.57 -24.00
C TRP A 33 6.34 -1.96 -24.37
N ASN A 34 5.52 -3.00 -24.27
CA ASN A 34 5.90 -4.39 -24.55
C ASN A 34 5.42 -4.92 -25.91
N GLU A 35 5.17 -4.07 -26.90
CA GLU A 35 4.97 -4.51 -28.32
C GLU A 35 6.30 -4.68 -29.06
N GLY A 36 7.28 -5.31 -28.45
CA GLY A 36 8.54 -5.67 -29.11
C GLY A 36 9.19 -6.87 -28.43
N GLU A 37 9.06 -8.02 -29.09
CA GLU A 37 9.59 -9.33 -28.73
C GLU A 37 8.78 -10.14 -27.72
N ALA A 38 8.14 -11.19 -28.20
CA ALA A 38 7.51 -12.26 -27.43
C ALA A 38 8.56 -13.05 -26.62
N VAL A 39 9.06 -12.45 -25.55
CA VAL A 39 9.79 -13.14 -24.51
C VAL A 39 8.77 -13.57 -23.45
N GLY A 40 8.39 -14.84 -23.50
CA GLY A 40 7.67 -15.58 -22.49
C GLY A 40 6.48 -14.85 -21.84
N SER A 41 5.28 -15.38 -21.99
CA SER A 41 4.05 -14.90 -21.38
C SER A 41 4.30 -14.31 -19.98
N ALA A 42 4.28 -12.98 -19.85
CA ALA A 42 4.43 -12.32 -18.58
C ALA A 42 3.25 -12.69 -17.68
N TRP A 43 3.51 -13.37 -16.59
CA TRP A 43 2.52 -13.68 -15.57
C TRP A 43 2.46 -12.53 -14.57
N THR A 44 1.25 -11.99 -14.34
CA THR A 44 1.06 -10.94 -13.35
C THR A 44 0.40 -11.54 -12.11
N PRO A 45 1.10 -11.62 -10.96
CA PRO A 45 0.52 -12.11 -9.72
C PRO A 45 -0.56 -11.15 -9.20
N THR A 46 -1.64 -11.73 -8.69
CA THR A 46 -2.67 -11.00 -7.94
C THR A 46 -2.09 -10.42 -6.66
N CYS A 47 -2.54 -9.25 -6.26
CA CYS A 47 -2.08 -8.61 -5.04
C CYS A 47 -3.18 -7.82 -4.36
N ASP A 48 -3.10 -7.78 -3.02
CA ASP A 48 -3.88 -6.92 -2.15
C ASP A 48 -2.97 -5.94 -1.43
N VAL A 49 -3.46 -4.71 -1.25
CA VAL A 49 -2.80 -3.69 -0.43
C VAL A 49 -3.77 -3.24 0.65
N ARG A 50 -3.37 -3.38 1.91
CA ARG A 50 -4.15 -2.99 3.09
C ARG A 50 -3.35 -2.02 3.95
N GLU A 51 -4.02 -1.08 4.55
CA GLU A 51 -3.42 -0.13 5.48
C GLU A 51 -4.23 -0.10 6.77
N ASP A 52 -3.52 -0.13 7.88
CA ASP A 52 -4.07 0.12 9.21
C ASP A 52 -3.38 1.32 9.87
N LYS A 53 -3.56 1.50 11.17
CA LYS A 53 -2.98 2.63 11.91
C LYS A 53 -1.45 2.56 11.99
N GLU A 54 -0.89 1.35 11.99
CA GLU A 54 0.52 1.07 12.26
C GLU A 54 1.30 0.67 11.01
N HIS A 55 0.64 0.01 10.04
CA HIS A 55 1.28 -0.66 8.92
C HIS A 55 0.55 -0.44 7.60
N LEU A 56 1.31 -0.50 6.53
CA LEU A 56 0.84 -0.84 5.20
C LEU A 56 1.26 -2.28 4.93
N THR A 57 0.36 -3.11 4.42
CA THR A 57 0.62 -4.53 4.12
C THR A 57 0.32 -4.80 2.65
N ILE A 58 1.28 -5.37 1.94
CA ILE A 58 1.14 -5.83 0.56
C ILE A 58 1.19 -7.35 0.57
N THR A 59 0.20 -7.98 -0.04
CA THR A 59 0.10 -9.44 -0.14
C THR A 59 0.04 -9.82 -1.61
N LEU A 60 0.90 -10.76 -2.05
CA LEU A 60 0.94 -11.28 -3.42
C LEU A 60 0.73 -12.78 -3.43
N ASP A 61 -0.07 -13.27 -4.38
CA ASP A 61 -0.26 -14.69 -4.62
C ASP A 61 0.81 -15.23 -5.58
N LEU A 62 1.73 -16.02 -5.05
CA LEU A 62 2.87 -16.59 -5.76
C LEU A 62 2.87 -18.14 -5.71
N PRO A 63 1.77 -18.82 -6.07
CA PRO A 63 1.68 -20.27 -5.96
C PRO A 63 2.67 -20.95 -6.89
N GLY A 64 3.54 -21.80 -6.32
CA GLY A 64 4.56 -22.55 -7.07
C GLY A 64 5.81 -21.73 -7.42
N VAL A 65 5.99 -20.55 -6.83
CA VAL A 65 7.26 -19.78 -6.85
C VAL A 65 7.99 -20.08 -5.55
N LYS A 66 9.29 -20.36 -5.66
CA LYS A 66 10.14 -20.55 -4.49
C LYS A 66 10.58 -19.21 -3.93
N PRO A 67 10.73 -19.06 -2.59
CA PRO A 67 11.20 -17.79 -2.00
C PRO A 67 12.54 -17.31 -2.56
N GLU A 68 13.46 -18.22 -2.90
CA GLU A 68 14.76 -17.89 -3.50
C GLU A 68 14.67 -17.34 -4.92
N ASP A 69 13.57 -17.59 -5.62
CA ASP A 69 13.31 -17.06 -6.97
C ASP A 69 12.62 -15.67 -6.94
N VAL A 70 12.37 -15.11 -5.74
CA VAL A 70 11.77 -13.78 -5.56
C VAL A 70 12.83 -12.80 -5.07
N LYS A 71 12.89 -11.63 -5.71
CA LYS A 71 13.74 -10.50 -5.31
C LYS A 71 12.87 -9.29 -4.99
N ILE A 72 13.14 -8.68 -3.85
CA ILE A 72 12.48 -7.46 -3.39
C ILE A 72 13.53 -6.38 -3.28
N SER A 73 13.32 -5.24 -3.90
CA SER A 73 14.18 -4.06 -3.81
C SER A 73 13.37 -2.81 -3.51
N LEU A 74 13.97 -1.87 -2.80
CA LEU A 74 13.41 -0.55 -2.54
C LEU A 74 14.41 0.50 -3.00
N GLU A 75 14.00 1.31 -3.97
CA GLU A 75 14.80 2.41 -4.51
C GLU A 75 13.90 3.63 -4.73
N ASN A 76 14.34 4.79 -4.26
CA ASN A 76 13.61 6.06 -4.44
C ASN A 76 12.12 5.96 -4.07
N GLN A 77 11.79 5.30 -2.96
CA GLN A 77 10.43 5.02 -2.50
C GLN A 77 9.61 4.11 -3.45
N VAL A 78 10.25 3.43 -4.39
CA VAL A 78 9.61 2.42 -5.22
C VAL A 78 10.03 1.04 -4.73
N LEU A 79 9.07 0.29 -4.20
CA LEU A 79 9.23 -1.10 -3.84
C LEU A 79 8.98 -1.94 -5.10
N THR A 80 9.99 -2.68 -5.54
CA THR A 80 9.89 -3.56 -6.71
C THR A 80 10.04 -5.01 -6.28
N ILE A 81 9.10 -5.85 -6.72
CA ILE A 81 9.06 -7.29 -6.46
C ILE A 81 9.18 -7.98 -7.81
N ARG A 82 10.24 -8.75 -8.00
CA ARG A 82 10.51 -9.50 -9.24
C ARG A 82 10.70 -10.96 -8.94
N GLY A 83 10.33 -11.81 -9.87
CA GLY A 83 10.58 -13.23 -9.77
C GLY A 83 10.21 -13.98 -11.04
N GLU A 84 10.38 -15.30 -10.98
CA GLU A 84 10.07 -16.19 -12.07
C GLU A 84 9.31 -17.42 -11.56
N LYS A 85 8.20 -17.72 -12.20
CA LYS A 85 7.45 -18.97 -11.99
C LYS A 85 7.83 -19.94 -13.09
N ARG A 86 8.65 -20.93 -12.75
CA ARG A 86 9.13 -21.93 -13.70
C ARG A 86 8.15 -23.09 -13.84
N GLN A 87 8.04 -23.59 -15.06
CA GLN A 87 7.36 -24.85 -15.31
C GLN A 87 8.36 -25.97 -14.99
N SER A 88 8.05 -26.82 -14.02
CA SER A 88 8.76 -28.09 -13.85
C SER A 88 8.07 -29.14 -14.69
N SER A 89 8.66 -29.51 -15.83
CA SER A 89 8.24 -30.66 -16.63
C SER A 89 9.39 -31.64 -16.61
N GLU A 90 9.26 -32.70 -15.84
CA GLU A 90 10.25 -33.80 -15.80
C GLU A 90 9.85 -35.02 -16.65
N ALA A 91 8.63 -35.05 -17.22
CA ALA A 91 8.15 -36.20 -17.96
C ALA A 91 8.14 -35.95 -19.48
N THR A 92 8.97 -36.68 -20.20
CA THR A 92 9.09 -36.62 -21.66
C THR A 92 7.97 -37.38 -22.40
N ASP A 93 7.21 -38.22 -21.71
CA ASP A 93 6.22 -39.11 -22.34
C ASP A 93 4.75 -38.73 -22.05
N GLU A 94 4.52 -37.57 -21.39
CA GLU A 94 3.20 -37.11 -21.04
C GLU A 94 2.53 -36.32 -22.18
N ARG A 95 1.26 -36.65 -22.52
CA ARG A 95 0.41 -35.87 -23.40
C ARG A 95 -0.44 -34.92 -22.58
N TRP A 96 -0.21 -33.64 -22.76
CA TRP A 96 -1.04 -32.58 -22.15
C TRP A 96 -2.42 -32.55 -22.81
N HIS A 97 -3.49 -32.85 -22.06
CA HIS A 97 -4.86 -32.72 -22.51
C HIS A 97 -5.43 -31.30 -22.28
N ARG A 98 -4.92 -30.61 -21.26
CA ARG A 98 -5.34 -29.26 -20.91
C ARG A 98 -4.22 -28.50 -20.17
N TYR A 99 -4.01 -27.26 -20.55
CA TYR A 99 -2.97 -26.39 -20.00
C TYR A 99 -3.59 -25.05 -19.62
N GLU A 100 -3.74 -24.76 -18.31
CA GLU A 100 -4.42 -23.56 -17.79
C GLU A 100 -3.58 -22.81 -16.75
N ARG A 101 -2.32 -23.17 -16.56
CA ARG A 101 -1.44 -22.54 -15.59
C ARG A 101 -0.56 -21.52 -16.28
N SER A 102 -0.42 -20.31 -15.66
CA SER A 102 0.49 -19.28 -16.12
C SER A 102 1.89 -19.49 -15.53
N TYR A 103 2.91 -19.26 -16.34
CA TYR A 103 4.33 -19.32 -15.98
C TYR A 103 5.05 -18.12 -16.58
N GLY A 104 6.30 -17.89 -16.16
CA GLY A 104 7.15 -16.85 -16.67
C GLY A 104 7.61 -15.89 -15.58
N SER A 105 8.33 -14.85 -16.00
CA SER A 105 8.77 -13.78 -15.14
C SER A 105 7.62 -12.85 -14.75
N PHE A 106 7.71 -12.25 -13.58
CA PHE A 106 6.80 -11.22 -13.11
C PHE A 106 7.55 -10.07 -12.48
N GLU A 107 6.93 -8.91 -12.55
CA GLU A 107 7.37 -7.70 -11.85
C GLU A 107 6.15 -6.93 -11.33
N ARG A 108 6.24 -6.49 -10.06
CA ARG A 108 5.26 -5.60 -9.44
C ARG A 108 6.01 -4.46 -8.76
N SER A 109 5.60 -3.23 -9.03
CA SER A 109 6.19 -2.04 -8.44
C SER A 109 5.14 -1.21 -7.70
N PHE A 110 5.50 -0.72 -6.52
CA PHE A 110 4.62 0.06 -5.65
C PHE A 110 5.37 1.32 -5.18
N THR A 111 4.80 2.48 -5.46
CA THR A 111 5.31 3.73 -4.88
C THR A 111 4.86 3.83 -3.43
N LEU A 112 5.82 3.86 -2.51
CA LEU A 112 5.55 3.93 -1.08
C LEU A 112 5.39 5.39 -0.63
N PRO A 113 4.43 5.68 0.27
CA PRO A 113 4.33 7.00 0.88
C PRO A 113 5.52 7.25 1.83
N THR A 114 5.89 8.52 2.01
CA THR A 114 6.96 8.95 2.94
C THR A 114 6.66 8.65 4.41
N THR A 115 5.47 8.15 4.68
CA THR A 115 5.03 7.70 6.01
C THR A 115 5.51 6.29 6.37
N VAL A 116 6.07 5.55 5.40
CA VAL A 116 6.62 4.21 5.61
C VAL A 116 8.06 4.31 6.14
N ASP A 117 8.38 3.47 7.11
CA ASP A 117 9.74 3.28 7.62
C ASP A 117 10.44 2.21 6.78
N ALA A 118 11.27 2.68 5.84
CA ALA A 118 11.97 1.83 4.89
C ALA A 118 12.95 0.83 5.53
N GLU A 119 13.49 1.17 6.71
CA GLU A 119 14.48 0.31 7.39
C GLU A 119 13.85 -0.87 8.14
N ARG A 120 12.53 -0.80 8.39
CA ARG A 120 11.81 -1.82 9.15
C ARG A 120 10.85 -2.66 8.31
N ILE A 121 11.01 -2.63 6.98
CA ILE A 121 10.22 -3.46 6.07
C ILE A 121 10.56 -4.93 6.30
N GLN A 122 9.53 -5.77 6.37
CA GLN A 122 9.65 -7.22 6.52
C GLN A 122 8.88 -7.94 5.44
N ALA A 123 9.42 -9.06 4.97
CA ALA A 123 8.77 -9.90 3.98
C ALA A 123 8.78 -11.36 4.44
N ASN A 124 7.62 -12.02 4.35
CA ASN A 124 7.43 -13.42 4.68
C ASN A 124 6.71 -14.14 3.54
N ALA A 125 7.16 -15.33 3.19
CA ALA A 125 6.54 -16.17 2.17
C ALA A 125 6.08 -17.48 2.81
N GLU A 126 4.77 -17.76 2.76
CA GLU A 126 4.18 -18.95 3.31
C GLU A 126 3.01 -19.44 2.43
N HIS A 127 2.93 -20.74 2.20
CA HIS A 127 1.84 -21.36 1.43
C HIS A 127 1.59 -20.76 0.04
N GLY A 128 2.64 -20.22 -0.60
CA GLY A 128 2.52 -19.58 -1.91
C GLY A 128 1.99 -18.14 -1.85
N VAL A 129 1.97 -17.54 -0.68
CA VAL A 129 1.60 -16.14 -0.46
C VAL A 129 2.81 -15.37 0.07
N LEU A 130 3.17 -14.28 -0.59
CA LEU A 130 4.18 -13.33 -0.12
C LEU A 130 3.48 -12.18 0.59
N THR A 131 3.81 -11.97 1.86
CA THR A 131 3.31 -10.85 2.66
C THR A 131 4.44 -9.90 2.99
N ILE A 132 4.30 -8.62 2.62
CA ILE A 132 5.25 -7.56 2.90
C ILE A 132 4.60 -6.59 3.88
N THR A 133 5.19 -6.45 5.05
CA THR A 133 4.74 -5.53 6.10
C THR A 133 5.65 -4.30 6.11
N LEU A 134 5.03 -3.14 5.96
CA LEU A 134 5.68 -1.84 5.87
C LEU A 134 5.22 -0.97 7.06
N PRO A 135 5.99 -0.90 8.14
CA PRO A 135 5.64 -0.11 9.31
C PRO A 135 5.58 1.38 8.98
N LYS A 136 4.69 2.11 9.64
CA LYS A 136 4.67 3.58 9.54
C LYS A 136 5.66 4.21 10.51
N VAL A 137 6.26 5.32 10.12
CA VAL A 137 7.08 6.13 11.01
C VAL A 137 6.21 6.70 12.15
N GLU A 138 6.76 6.78 13.37
CA GLU A 138 6.04 7.24 14.56
C GLU A 138 5.32 8.59 14.37
N ARG A 139 5.94 9.52 13.65
CA ARG A 139 5.37 10.85 13.36
C ARG A 139 4.14 10.80 12.43
N ALA A 140 3.93 9.69 11.70
CA ALA A 140 2.82 9.50 10.78
C ALA A 140 1.62 8.79 11.43
N LYS A 141 1.79 8.27 12.64
CA LYS A 141 0.71 7.63 13.38
C LYS A 141 -0.30 8.66 13.89
N PRO A 142 -1.60 8.36 13.94
CA PRO A 142 -2.61 9.23 14.51
C PRO A 142 -2.26 9.61 15.94
N ARG A 143 -2.20 10.91 16.23
CA ARG A 143 -1.93 11.43 17.57
C ARG A 143 -3.14 12.20 18.07
N GLU A 144 -3.60 11.87 19.28
CA GLU A 144 -4.61 12.64 19.96
C GLU A 144 -4.01 13.93 20.53
N ILE A 145 -4.60 15.09 20.23
CA ILE A 145 -4.17 16.37 20.75
C ILE A 145 -5.13 16.77 21.87
N PRO A 146 -4.68 16.79 23.14
CA PRO A 146 -5.53 17.21 24.25
C PRO A 146 -5.81 18.70 24.17
N ILE A 147 -7.09 19.08 24.24
CA ILE A 147 -7.51 20.48 24.34
C ILE A 147 -7.27 20.93 25.78
N LYS A 148 -6.35 21.89 25.98
CA LYS A 148 -6.18 22.52 27.26
C LYS A 148 -7.24 23.63 27.38
N PRO A 149 -8.09 23.64 28.42
CA PRO A 149 -8.99 24.76 28.67
C PRO A 149 -8.14 26.01 28.93
N VAL A 150 -8.42 27.07 28.19
CA VAL A 150 -7.85 28.40 28.52
C VAL A 150 -8.53 28.83 29.78
N SER A 151 -7.81 28.83 30.90
CA SER A 151 -8.29 29.38 32.16
C SER A 151 -8.54 30.89 31.91
N GLY A 152 -9.79 31.21 31.65
CA GLY A 152 -10.23 32.56 31.46
C GLY A 152 -9.97 33.37 32.73
N VAL A 153 -9.28 34.46 32.58
CA VAL A 153 -9.21 35.53 33.59
C VAL A 153 -10.66 35.99 33.84
N MET A 154 -11.27 35.47 34.89
CA MET A 154 -12.47 36.09 35.45
C MET A 154 -12.01 37.45 36.05
N ALA A 155 -12.17 38.51 35.30
CA ALA A 155 -12.09 39.86 35.84
C ALA A 155 -13.20 39.97 36.91
N LYS A 156 -12.77 40.10 38.17
CA LYS A 156 -13.64 40.33 39.32
C LYS A 156 -14.32 41.70 39.08
N PRO A 157 -15.67 41.81 39.15
CA PRO A 157 -16.32 43.11 39.03
C PRO A 157 -15.92 44.01 40.22
N GLU A 158 -15.31 45.15 39.91
CA GLU A 158 -14.95 46.20 40.87
C GLU A 158 -16.25 46.83 41.37
N LYS A 159 -16.48 46.77 42.68
CA LYS A 159 -17.60 47.44 43.33
C LYS A 159 -17.35 48.97 43.26
N ILE A 160 -18.18 49.67 42.53
CA ILE A 160 -18.25 51.12 42.57
C ILE A 160 -18.99 51.49 43.85
N GLU A 161 -18.25 51.99 44.87
CA GLU A 161 -18.84 52.63 46.02
C GLU A 161 -19.28 54.03 45.64
N THR A 162 -20.60 54.24 45.65
CA THR A 162 -21.21 55.57 45.50
C THR A 162 -21.18 56.23 46.85
N THR A 163 -20.29 57.21 47.02
CA THR A 163 -20.29 58.11 48.21
C THR A 163 -21.34 59.20 47.98
N ARG A 164 -22.14 59.38 48.98
CA ARG A 164 -23.18 60.39 49.09
C ARG A 164 -22.65 61.66 49.69
#